data_042e4c0db93175c29c3efd5edb18255b
#
_entry.id   042e4c0db93175c29c3efd5edb18255b
#
_cell.length_a   1.000
_cell.length_b   1.000
_cell.length_c   1.000
_cell.angle_alpha   90.00
_cell.angle_beta   90.00
_cell.angle_gamma   90.00
#
_symmetry.space_group_name_H-M   'P 1'
#
loop_
_entity.id
_entity.type
_entity.pdbx_description
1 polymer ?
#
loop_
_entity_poly.entity_id
_entity_poly.type
_entity_poly.pdbx_seq_one_letter_code
_entity_poly.pdbx_strand_id
1 'polypeptide(L)'
;MNLPERKTIVGKYEVGSVIGQGTFAKVKLATNMETDQKVALKVIDKELMERNKMADHIMSEIETMKGLHHPNIIQLHEVMGTRTKIFIVLELATGGDLLEKLVKRRRFEEDEARVYFQQLINAVGFCHGRGVFHRDLKPENLLLDSSGHLKVSDFGLSALSKERDGLFHTICGTPHYVAPEVIKNRGYDGATADLWSCGVILFIMLAGYLPFDELTVIGLFKKISSCAYSLPPWLSYSAVKLISRLLDPNPRTRITIPEIINNEWFKIGYRKNQEGLEKNEAIERWSEVEERPIPANAFGLISMASGLNLANFFETKKEVRLVAKSPVKELFLAIENAAKSVGLEGFVGFLR
;
A
#
# COMPACT_ATOMS: atom_id res chain seq x y z
N MET A 1 -42.62 17.97 0.30
CA MET A 1 -42.32 16.78 1.12
C MET A 1 -41.14 16.07 0.47
N ASN A 2 -39.96 16.22 1.02
CA ASN A 2 -38.78 15.44 0.55
C ASN A 2 -39.00 14.00 0.99
N LEU A 3 -39.08 13.07 0.03
CA LEU A 3 -39.04 11.65 0.34
C LEU A 3 -37.76 11.34 1.13
N PRO A 4 -37.81 10.54 2.21
CA PRO A 4 -36.61 10.16 2.94
C PRO A 4 -35.67 9.44 1.97
N GLU A 5 -34.43 9.92 1.88
CA GLU A 5 -33.39 9.23 1.11
C GLU A 5 -33.30 7.78 1.57
N ARG A 6 -33.43 6.84 0.65
CA ARG A 6 -33.34 5.41 0.96
C ARG A 6 -31.93 5.13 1.48
N LYS A 7 -31.84 4.86 2.78
CA LYS A 7 -30.60 4.42 3.41
C LYS A 7 -30.11 3.13 2.74
N THR A 8 -28.89 3.13 2.26
CA THR A 8 -28.29 1.92 1.70
C THR A 8 -27.68 1.11 2.85
N ILE A 9 -28.11 -0.14 3.02
CA ILE A 9 -27.62 -1.04 4.07
C ILE A 9 -26.85 -2.20 3.41
N VAL A 10 -25.69 -2.53 3.97
CA VAL A 10 -24.86 -3.67 3.58
C VAL A 10 -24.52 -4.46 4.83
N GLY A 11 -25.12 -5.67 4.99
CA GLY A 11 -25.04 -6.41 6.24
C GLY A 11 -25.55 -5.58 7.42
N LYS A 12 -24.71 -5.37 8.41
CA LYS A 12 -25.00 -4.53 9.60
C LYS A 12 -24.54 -3.07 9.47
N TYR A 13 -24.13 -2.63 8.27
CA TYR A 13 -23.57 -1.30 8.04
C TYR A 13 -24.54 -0.41 7.27
N GLU A 14 -24.90 0.74 7.85
CA GLU A 14 -25.56 1.84 7.15
C GLU A 14 -24.51 2.61 6.34
N VAL A 15 -24.66 2.64 5.01
CA VAL A 15 -23.66 3.20 4.08
C VAL A 15 -23.96 4.69 3.83
N GLY A 16 -22.99 5.54 4.11
CA GLY A 16 -23.04 6.98 3.94
C GLY A 16 -22.33 7.48 2.66
N SER A 17 -21.75 8.68 2.77
CA SER A 17 -21.09 9.40 1.69
C SER A 17 -19.79 8.71 1.22
N VAL A 18 -19.38 9.04 -0.01
CA VAL A 18 -18.05 8.69 -0.53
C VAL A 18 -17.00 9.57 0.16
N ILE A 19 -15.97 8.94 0.73
CA ILE A 19 -14.84 9.60 1.40
C ILE A 19 -13.52 9.41 0.64
N GLY A 20 -13.49 8.51 -0.34
CA GLY A 20 -12.33 8.28 -1.21
C GLY A 20 -12.73 7.56 -2.49
N GLN A 21 -11.97 7.78 -3.55
CA GLN A 21 -12.18 7.11 -4.83
C GLN A 21 -10.83 6.74 -5.44
N GLY A 22 -10.63 5.44 -5.63
CA GLY A 22 -9.50 4.89 -6.39
C GLY A 22 -9.94 4.43 -7.78
N THR A 23 -8.99 3.88 -8.53
CA THR A 23 -9.22 3.40 -9.91
C THR A 23 -10.25 2.27 -9.98
N PHE A 24 -10.24 1.36 -9.03
CA PHE A 24 -11.09 0.15 -9.02
C PHE A 24 -12.03 0.06 -7.82
N ALA A 25 -11.91 0.96 -6.87
CA ALA A 25 -12.65 0.93 -5.64
C ALA A 25 -13.16 2.32 -5.23
N LYS A 26 -14.30 2.34 -4.53
CA LYS A 26 -14.81 3.54 -3.84
C LYS A 26 -14.78 3.27 -2.35
N VAL A 27 -14.28 4.22 -1.58
CA VAL A 27 -14.33 4.16 -0.12
C VAL A 27 -15.49 5.03 0.35
N LYS A 28 -16.37 4.46 1.16
CA LYS A 28 -17.54 5.14 1.74
C LYS A 28 -17.43 5.16 3.25
N LEU A 29 -17.91 6.21 3.86
CA LEU A 29 -18.22 6.20 5.28
C LEU A 29 -19.36 5.22 5.53
N ALA A 30 -19.27 4.40 6.58
CA ALA A 30 -20.38 3.58 7.01
C ALA A 30 -20.44 3.54 8.54
N THR A 31 -21.63 3.24 9.07
CA THR A 31 -21.86 3.10 10.51
C THR A 31 -22.36 1.70 10.80
N ASN A 32 -21.70 1.00 11.70
CA ASN A 32 -22.19 -0.28 12.21
C ASN A 32 -23.43 -0.02 13.09
N MET A 33 -24.58 -0.52 12.68
CA MET A 33 -25.87 -0.28 13.36
C MET A 33 -25.99 -0.98 14.71
N GLU A 34 -25.13 -1.96 15.01
CA GLU A 34 -25.13 -2.69 16.29
C GLU A 34 -24.27 -1.97 17.35
N THR A 35 -23.17 -1.33 16.92
CA THR A 35 -22.16 -0.73 17.83
C THR A 35 -22.06 0.78 17.72
N ASP A 36 -22.75 1.40 16.76
CA ASP A 36 -22.64 2.82 16.37
C ASP A 36 -21.21 3.24 15.93
N GLN A 37 -20.31 2.26 15.70
CA GLN A 37 -18.95 2.51 15.26
C GLN A 37 -18.92 2.95 13.80
N LYS A 38 -18.24 4.06 13.51
CA LYS A 38 -17.95 4.51 12.14
C LYS A 38 -16.77 3.74 11.57
N VAL A 39 -16.88 3.33 10.31
CA VAL A 39 -15.90 2.53 9.58
C VAL A 39 -15.72 3.08 8.16
N ALA A 40 -14.60 2.75 7.53
CA ALA A 40 -14.38 2.96 6.11
C ALA A 40 -14.78 1.69 5.35
N LEU A 41 -15.69 1.81 4.39
CA LEU A 41 -16.19 0.72 3.57
C LEU A 41 -15.63 0.82 2.16
N LYS A 42 -14.58 0.03 1.86
CA LYS A 42 -13.99 -0.07 0.51
C LYS A 42 -14.88 -0.99 -0.32
N VAL A 43 -15.46 -0.43 -1.38
CA VAL A 43 -16.43 -1.11 -2.27
C VAL A 43 -15.76 -1.38 -3.60
N ILE A 44 -15.64 -2.64 -3.98
CA ILE A 44 -15.01 -3.10 -5.20
C ILE A 44 -16.07 -3.73 -6.09
N ASP A 45 -16.12 -3.33 -7.36
CA ASP A 45 -17.00 -3.91 -8.36
C ASP A 45 -16.36 -5.16 -8.94
N LYS A 46 -17.06 -6.31 -8.88
CA LYS A 46 -16.54 -7.60 -9.34
C LYS A 46 -16.33 -7.64 -10.85
N GLU A 47 -17.20 -7.00 -11.62
CA GLU A 47 -17.07 -6.96 -13.07
C GLU A 47 -15.83 -6.16 -13.49
N LEU A 48 -15.57 -5.01 -12.84
CA LEU A 48 -14.35 -4.24 -13.04
C LEU A 48 -13.10 -5.01 -12.61
N MET A 49 -13.17 -5.73 -11.49
CA MET A 49 -12.11 -6.58 -10.98
C MET A 49 -11.74 -7.69 -11.98
N GLU A 50 -12.75 -8.37 -12.54
CA GLU A 50 -12.57 -9.44 -13.52
C GLU A 50 -12.00 -8.92 -14.84
N ARG A 51 -12.57 -7.83 -15.39
CA ARG A 51 -12.10 -7.19 -16.62
C ARG A 51 -10.64 -6.77 -16.54
N ASN A 52 -10.17 -6.35 -15.36
CA ASN A 52 -8.80 -5.89 -15.14
C ASN A 52 -7.87 -6.98 -14.57
N LYS A 53 -8.34 -8.22 -14.45
CA LYS A 53 -7.57 -9.36 -13.91
C LYS A 53 -6.98 -9.09 -12.51
N MET A 54 -7.72 -8.35 -11.66
CA MET A 54 -7.29 -7.91 -10.33
C MET A 54 -7.73 -8.85 -9.20
N ALA A 55 -8.39 -9.97 -9.52
CA ALA A 55 -8.97 -10.86 -8.51
C ALA A 55 -7.89 -11.38 -7.53
N ASP A 56 -6.79 -11.92 -8.05
CA ASP A 56 -5.69 -12.46 -7.24
C ASP A 56 -5.05 -11.38 -6.36
N HIS A 57 -4.89 -10.16 -6.90
CA HIS A 57 -4.33 -9.03 -6.15
C HIS A 57 -5.21 -8.63 -4.96
N ILE A 58 -6.52 -8.48 -5.19
CA ILE A 58 -7.46 -8.08 -4.15
C ILE A 58 -7.58 -9.15 -3.07
N MET A 59 -7.63 -10.42 -3.47
CA MET A 59 -7.69 -11.53 -2.52
C MET A 59 -6.43 -11.61 -1.66
N SER A 60 -5.28 -11.44 -2.27
CA SER A 60 -4.01 -11.43 -1.57
C SER A 60 -3.85 -10.20 -0.66
N GLU A 61 -4.36 -9.01 -1.05
CA GLU A 61 -4.47 -7.84 -0.16
C GLU A 61 -5.29 -8.17 1.09
N ILE A 62 -6.47 -8.78 0.90
CA ILE A 62 -7.35 -9.18 2.01
C ILE A 62 -6.66 -10.16 2.96
N GLU A 63 -6.04 -11.22 2.43
CA GLU A 63 -5.33 -12.21 3.24
C GLU A 63 -4.15 -11.58 4.01
N THR A 64 -3.38 -10.72 3.35
CA THR A 64 -2.30 -9.98 3.99
C THR A 64 -2.82 -9.13 5.15
N MET A 65 -3.88 -8.34 4.92
CA MET A 65 -4.42 -7.44 5.93
C MET A 65 -5.04 -8.17 7.13
N LYS A 66 -5.61 -9.36 6.96
CA LYS A 66 -6.18 -10.16 8.06
C LYS A 66 -5.16 -10.48 9.15
N GLY A 67 -3.89 -10.69 8.77
CA GLY A 67 -2.80 -11.04 9.69
C GLY A 67 -2.08 -9.83 10.31
N LEU A 68 -2.42 -8.60 9.91
CA LEU A 68 -1.72 -7.39 10.34
C LEU A 68 -2.50 -6.65 11.43
N HIS A 69 -2.11 -6.85 12.69
CA HIS A 69 -2.66 -6.12 13.83
C HIS A 69 -1.56 -5.27 14.47
N HIS A 70 -1.58 -3.96 14.20
CA HIS A 70 -0.58 -3.02 14.69
C HIS A 70 -1.18 -1.62 14.83
N PRO A 71 -0.84 -0.82 15.88
CA PRO A 71 -1.44 0.50 16.10
C PRO A 71 -1.22 1.48 14.96
N ASN A 72 -0.17 1.32 14.16
CA ASN A 72 0.14 2.18 13.02
C ASN A 72 -0.20 1.54 11.64
N ILE A 73 -1.10 0.57 11.60
CA ILE A 73 -1.62 -0.05 10.38
C ILE A 73 -3.15 0.01 10.42
N ILE A 74 -3.79 0.35 9.31
CA ILE A 74 -5.24 0.31 9.18
C ILE A 74 -5.73 -1.12 9.40
N GLN A 75 -6.62 -1.28 10.39
CA GLN A 75 -7.19 -2.57 10.74
C GLN A 75 -8.27 -2.98 9.75
N LEU A 76 -8.20 -4.21 9.25
CA LEU A 76 -9.29 -4.86 8.55
C LEU A 76 -10.25 -5.49 9.59
N HIS A 77 -11.52 -5.10 9.57
CA HIS A 77 -12.53 -5.63 10.49
C HIS A 77 -13.29 -6.81 9.89
N GLU A 78 -13.78 -6.67 8.65
CA GLU A 78 -14.67 -7.65 8.05
C GLU A 78 -14.61 -7.56 6.51
N VAL A 79 -14.88 -8.68 5.84
CA VAL A 79 -15.04 -8.74 4.37
C VAL A 79 -16.40 -9.37 4.05
N MET A 80 -17.19 -8.70 3.24
CA MET A 80 -18.50 -9.16 2.80
C MET A 80 -18.56 -9.21 1.28
N GLY A 81 -19.39 -10.11 0.75
CA GLY A 81 -19.58 -10.24 -0.70
C GLY A 81 -21.06 -10.25 -1.08
N THR A 82 -21.38 -9.62 -2.21
CA THR A 82 -22.64 -9.82 -2.92
C THR A 82 -22.34 -10.43 -4.29
N ARG A 83 -23.40 -10.66 -5.08
CA ARG A 83 -23.25 -11.15 -6.45
C ARG A 83 -22.36 -10.25 -7.31
N THR A 84 -22.41 -8.92 -7.12
CA THR A 84 -21.73 -7.94 -7.98
C THR A 84 -20.61 -7.16 -7.29
N LYS A 85 -20.49 -7.22 -5.96
CA LYS A 85 -19.56 -6.35 -5.22
C LYS A 85 -18.86 -7.10 -4.09
N ILE A 86 -17.63 -6.66 -3.77
CA ILE A 86 -16.89 -6.99 -2.55
C ILE A 86 -16.87 -5.73 -1.67
N PHE A 87 -17.11 -5.91 -0.39
CA PHE A 87 -17.08 -4.88 0.62
C PHE A 87 -16.03 -5.23 1.65
N ILE A 88 -15.03 -4.36 1.82
CA ILE A 88 -13.97 -4.51 2.82
C ILE A 88 -14.22 -3.44 3.87
N VAL A 89 -14.47 -3.86 5.10
CA VAL A 89 -14.69 -2.99 6.25
C VAL A 89 -13.37 -2.72 6.94
N LEU A 90 -12.97 -1.48 6.97
CA LEU A 90 -11.69 -1.02 7.49
C LEU A 90 -11.88 -0.03 8.65
N GLU A 91 -10.86 0.07 9.50
CA GLU A 91 -10.72 1.17 10.44
C GLU A 91 -10.87 2.52 9.74
N LEU A 92 -11.59 3.45 10.34
CA LEU A 92 -11.77 4.80 9.81
C LEU A 92 -10.71 5.74 10.39
N ALA A 93 -9.81 6.22 9.55
CA ALA A 93 -8.89 7.30 9.85
C ALA A 93 -9.54 8.65 9.47
N THR A 94 -9.75 9.53 10.45
CA THR A 94 -10.50 10.79 10.27
C THR A 94 -9.63 12.03 10.17
N GLY A 95 -8.31 11.91 10.38
CA GLY A 95 -7.35 13.01 10.36
C GLY A 95 -6.84 13.38 8.96
N GLY A 96 -7.37 12.76 7.89
CA GLY A 96 -6.87 12.92 6.52
C GLY A 96 -5.62 12.09 6.26
N ASP A 97 -4.89 12.39 5.21
CA ASP A 97 -3.62 11.76 4.88
C ASP A 97 -2.42 12.71 5.13
N LEU A 98 -1.24 12.11 5.13
CA LEU A 98 0.00 12.87 5.41
C LEU A 98 0.32 13.86 4.28
N LEU A 99 -0.06 13.58 3.03
CA LEU A 99 0.13 14.50 1.91
C LEU A 99 -0.70 15.76 2.09
N GLU A 100 -1.98 15.62 2.43
CA GLU A 100 -2.87 16.77 2.69
C GLU A 100 -2.31 17.65 3.81
N LYS A 101 -1.79 17.04 4.87
CA LYS A 101 -1.16 17.78 5.98
C LYS A 101 0.12 18.48 5.55
N LEU A 102 0.95 17.83 4.73
CA LEU A 102 2.17 18.41 4.16
C LEU A 102 1.86 19.58 3.23
N VAL A 103 0.88 19.46 2.35
CA VAL A 103 0.46 20.55 1.46
C VAL A 103 0.03 21.78 2.26
N LYS A 104 -0.73 21.61 3.34
CA LYS A 104 -1.17 22.70 4.22
C LYS A 104 -0.03 23.37 4.98
N ARG A 105 0.95 22.59 5.45
CA ARG A 105 2.07 23.09 6.29
C ARG A 105 3.35 23.37 5.51
N ARG A 106 3.44 22.94 4.26
CA ARG A 106 4.61 22.94 3.38
C ARG A 106 5.69 21.97 3.82
N ARG A 107 6.09 21.96 5.08
CA ARG A 107 7.04 21.03 5.69
C ARG A 107 6.73 20.87 7.18
N PHE A 108 7.31 19.86 7.80
CA PHE A 108 7.27 19.68 9.24
C PHE A 108 8.58 20.11 9.89
N GLU A 109 8.52 20.54 11.14
CA GLU A 109 9.70 20.65 11.99
C GLU A 109 10.23 19.24 12.33
N GLU A 110 11.52 19.13 12.65
CA GLU A 110 12.15 17.82 12.84
C GLU A 110 11.49 16.97 13.92
N ASP A 111 11.00 17.56 14.99
CA ASP A 111 10.36 16.83 16.08
C ASP A 111 9.01 16.21 15.64
N GLU A 112 8.21 16.97 14.89
CA GLU A 112 6.95 16.45 14.33
C GLU A 112 7.22 15.36 13.27
N ALA A 113 8.15 15.61 12.37
CA ALA A 113 8.55 14.63 11.35
C ALA A 113 9.06 13.32 11.99
N ARG A 114 9.82 13.44 13.07
CA ARG A 114 10.38 12.30 13.82
C ARG A 114 9.28 11.41 14.39
N VAL A 115 8.24 11.99 14.98
CA VAL A 115 7.11 11.23 15.53
C VAL A 115 6.42 10.42 14.42
N TYR A 116 6.12 11.03 13.27
CA TYR A 116 5.53 10.30 12.15
C TYR A 116 6.47 9.24 11.58
N PHE A 117 7.76 9.57 11.46
CA PHE A 117 8.74 8.63 10.94
C PHE A 117 8.95 7.43 11.85
N GLN A 118 8.94 7.63 13.17
CA GLN A 118 8.99 6.54 14.17
C GLN A 118 7.78 5.61 14.02
N GLN A 119 6.58 6.15 13.86
CA GLN A 119 5.36 5.37 13.65
C GLN A 119 5.39 4.60 12.33
N LEU A 120 5.88 5.23 11.24
CA LEU A 120 6.05 4.58 9.95
C LEU A 120 7.04 3.40 10.03
N ILE A 121 8.22 3.61 10.63
CA ILE A 121 9.23 2.55 10.76
C ILE A 121 8.74 1.40 11.67
N ASN A 122 7.96 1.68 12.70
CA ASN A 122 7.34 0.64 13.53
C ASN A 122 6.37 -0.22 12.69
N ALA A 123 5.49 0.40 11.88
CA ALA A 123 4.57 -0.30 11.01
C ALA A 123 5.30 -1.14 9.95
N VAL A 124 6.28 -0.54 9.25
CA VAL A 124 7.08 -1.20 8.23
C VAL A 124 7.88 -2.37 8.81
N GLY A 125 8.51 -2.18 9.97
CA GLY A 125 9.24 -3.23 10.67
C GLY A 125 8.35 -4.40 11.08
N PHE A 126 7.14 -4.11 11.54
CA PHE A 126 6.15 -5.13 11.88
C PHE A 126 5.75 -5.96 10.64
N CYS A 127 5.52 -5.30 9.50
CA CYS A 127 5.21 -5.98 8.24
C CYS A 127 6.38 -6.83 7.74
N HIS A 128 7.58 -6.27 7.70
CA HIS A 128 8.79 -6.97 7.23
C HIS A 128 9.10 -8.20 8.08
N GLY A 129 8.92 -8.13 9.40
CA GLY A 129 9.06 -9.28 10.31
C GLY A 129 8.09 -10.44 10.02
N ARG A 130 7.02 -10.19 9.26
CA ARG A 130 6.04 -11.18 8.78
C ARG A 130 6.16 -11.52 7.31
N GLY A 131 7.23 -11.05 6.65
CA GLY A 131 7.45 -11.26 5.22
C GLY A 131 6.51 -10.45 4.32
N VAL A 132 5.84 -9.44 4.85
CA VAL A 132 4.94 -8.54 4.11
C VAL A 132 5.70 -7.27 3.75
N PHE A 133 5.73 -6.92 2.46
CA PHE A 133 6.39 -5.73 1.92
C PHE A 133 5.34 -4.87 1.23
N HIS A 134 5.31 -3.57 1.54
CA HIS A 134 4.26 -2.67 1.07
C HIS A 134 4.39 -2.33 -0.42
N ARG A 135 5.59 -1.94 -0.87
CA ARG A 135 6.02 -1.64 -2.25
C ARG A 135 5.33 -0.44 -2.94
N ASP A 136 4.45 0.26 -2.24
CA ASP A 136 3.88 1.55 -2.68
C ASP A 136 3.71 2.53 -1.50
N LEU A 137 4.76 2.63 -0.65
CA LEU A 137 4.78 3.61 0.43
C LEU A 137 4.89 5.02 -0.15
N LYS A 138 3.91 5.87 0.22
CA LYS A 138 3.82 7.28 -0.17
C LYS A 138 2.92 8.03 0.82
N PRO A 139 3.00 9.36 0.91
CA PRO A 139 2.24 10.13 1.89
C PRO A 139 0.72 9.96 1.79
N GLU A 140 0.17 9.67 0.60
CA GLU A 140 -1.25 9.40 0.37
C GLU A 140 -1.74 8.11 1.03
N ASN A 141 -0.84 7.13 1.21
CA ASN A 141 -1.12 5.86 1.88
C ASN A 141 -0.83 5.91 3.39
N LEU A 142 -0.44 7.07 3.91
CA LEU A 142 -0.19 7.32 5.33
C LEU A 142 -1.33 8.17 5.90
N LEU A 143 -2.35 7.50 6.41
CA LEU A 143 -3.53 8.15 6.98
C LEU A 143 -3.25 8.59 8.43
N LEU A 144 -4.06 9.50 8.93
CA LEU A 144 -4.02 9.96 10.31
C LEU A 144 -5.34 9.61 11.01
N ASP A 145 -5.27 9.05 12.21
CA ASP A 145 -6.46 8.85 13.04
C ASP A 145 -6.94 10.17 13.67
N SER A 146 -8.01 10.11 14.45
CA SER A 146 -8.58 11.29 15.13
C SER A 146 -7.63 11.93 16.15
N SER A 147 -6.65 11.20 16.65
CA SER A 147 -5.62 11.67 17.58
C SER A 147 -4.34 12.12 16.87
N GLY A 148 -4.30 12.03 15.54
CA GLY A 148 -3.15 12.40 14.71
C GLY A 148 -2.06 11.31 14.64
N HIS A 149 -2.33 10.06 15.05
CA HIS A 149 -1.39 8.97 14.87
C HIS A 149 -1.42 8.45 13.43
N LEU A 150 -0.24 8.10 12.93
CA LEU A 150 -0.08 7.58 11.59
C LEU A 150 -0.59 6.14 11.48
N LYS A 151 -1.30 5.85 10.39
CA LYS A 151 -1.85 4.56 10.01
C LYS A 151 -1.47 4.24 8.57
N VAL A 152 -0.64 3.23 8.36
CA VAL A 152 -0.29 2.74 7.01
C VAL A 152 -1.51 2.03 6.42
N SER A 153 -1.87 2.39 5.20
CA SER A 153 -3.02 1.85 4.46
C SER A 153 -2.61 1.35 3.07
N ASP A 154 -3.51 0.68 2.37
CA ASP A 154 -3.41 0.26 0.97
C ASP A 154 -2.26 -0.71 0.66
N PHE A 155 -2.43 -1.94 1.12
CA PHE A 155 -1.49 -3.05 0.88
C PHE A 155 -1.70 -3.73 -0.49
N GLY A 156 -2.31 -3.04 -1.46
CA GLY A 156 -2.71 -3.61 -2.76
C GLY A 156 -1.57 -4.19 -3.60
N LEU A 157 -0.32 -3.75 -3.39
CA LEU A 157 0.85 -4.29 -4.07
C LEU A 157 1.67 -5.27 -3.22
N SER A 158 1.40 -5.38 -1.92
CA SER A 158 2.16 -6.23 -0.98
C SER A 158 2.07 -7.72 -1.31
N ALA A 159 1.03 -8.11 -1.99
CA ALA A 159 0.63 -9.47 -2.27
C ALA A 159 1.22 -10.10 -3.54
N LEU A 160 2.03 -9.39 -4.30
CA LEU A 160 2.68 -9.97 -5.47
C LEU A 160 3.74 -10.98 -5.04
N SER A 161 3.66 -12.19 -5.60
CA SER A 161 4.53 -13.31 -5.22
C SER A 161 5.99 -13.03 -5.52
N LYS A 162 6.87 -13.45 -4.62
CA LYS A 162 8.30 -13.60 -4.92
C LYS A 162 8.47 -14.72 -5.94
N GLU A 163 9.42 -14.58 -6.85
CA GLU A 163 9.79 -15.66 -7.77
C GLU A 163 10.67 -16.72 -7.06
N ARG A 164 11.11 -17.74 -7.82
CA ARG A 164 11.91 -18.86 -7.28
C ARG A 164 13.23 -18.46 -6.65
N ASP A 165 13.78 -17.31 -7.05
CA ASP A 165 15.00 -16.71 -6.48
C ASP A 165 14.77 -15.94 -5.18
N GLY A 166 13.52 -15.87 -4.70
CA GLY A 166 13.12 -15.12 -3.51
C GLY A 166 13.03 -13.62 -3.71
N LEU A 167 13.15 -13.11 -4.95
CA LEU A 167 13.09 -11.70 -5.31
C LEU A 167 11.75 -11.34 -5.98
N PHE A 168 11.46 -10.04 -6.01
CA PHE A 168 10.38 -9.47 -6.79
C PHE A 168 10.89 -8.99 -8.14
N HIS A 169 10.16 -9.26 -9.22
CA HIS A 169 10.54 -8.86 -10.58
C HIS A 169 9.51 -7.92 -11.24
N THR A 170 8.46 -7.56 -10.51
CA THR A 170 7.44 -6.64 -11.01
C THR A 170 7.81 -5.20 -10.65
N ILE A 171 7.96 -4.33 -11.67
CA ILE A 171 8.08 -2.89 -11.44
C ILE A 171 6.71 -2.38 -11.01
N CYS A 172 6.62 -1.91 -9.78
CA CYS A 172 5.39 -1.37 -9.19
C CYS A 172 5.71 -0.20 -8.27
N GLY A 173 4.67 0.53 -7.85
CA GLY A 173 4.78 1.70 -6.99
C GLY A 173 4.67 3.02 -7.75
N THR A 174 4.56 4.09 -7.00
CA THR A 174 4.44 5.46 -7.51
C THR A 174 5.84 5.97 -7.91
N PRO A 175 6.06 6.47 -9.15
CA PRO A 175 7.39 6.69 -9.74
C PRO A 175 8.39 7.46 -8.87
N HIS A 176 7.96 8.52 -8.16
CA HIS A 176 8.84 9.35 -7.32
C HIS A 176 9.37 8.64 -6.08
N TYR A 177 8.75 7.54 -5.65
CA TYR A 177 9.08 6.77 -4.44
C TYR A 177 9.80 5.45 -4.74
N VAL A 178 9.92 5.09 -6.02
CA VAL A 178 10.48 3.81 -6.46
C VAL A 178 12.00 3.78 -6.28
N ALA A 179 12.51 2.68 -5.73
CA ALA A 179 13.94 2.49 -5.52
C ALA A 179 14.72 2.21 -6.83
N PRO A 180 16.02 2.57 -6.91
CA PRO A 180 16.83 2.35 -8.11
C PRO A 180 16.91 0.89 -8.57
N GLU A 181 16.93 -0.07 -7.63
CA GLU A 181 16.97 -1.50 -7.92
C GLU A 181 15.65 -2.00 -8.55
N VAL A 182 14.51 -1.40 -8.20
CA VAL A 182 13.20 -1.71 -8.80
C VAL A 182 13.17 -1.25 -10.26
N ILE A 183 13.70 -0.05 -10.54
CA ILE A 183 13.81 0.50 -11.89
C ILE A 183 14.70 -0.38 -12.78
N LYS A 184 15.77 -0.94 -12.23
CA LYS A 184 16.72 -1.83 -12.96
C LYS A 184 16.10 -3.16 -13.37
N ASN A 185 15.00 -3.56 -12.76
CA ASN A 185 14.23 -4.79 -13.07
C ASN A 185 15.07 -6.08 -13.19
N ARG A 186 16.02 -6.27 -12.28
CA ARG A 186 16.88 -7.47 -12.21
C ARG A 186 16.56 -8.35 -11.01
N GLY A 187 15.38 -8.18 -10.44
CA GLY A 187 15.00 -8.73 -9.14
C GLY A 187 15.43 -7.81 -8.00
N TYR A 188 14.54 -7.63 -7.00
CA TYR A 188 14.80 -6.78 -5.85
C TYR A 188 14.21 -7.36 -4.57
N ASP A 189 14.77 -6.95 -3.44
CA ASP A 189 14.22 -7.23 -2.12
C ASP A 189 13.20 -6.15 -1.73
N GLY A 190 11.98 -6.59 -1.36
CA GLY A 190 10.90 -5.66 -1.00
C GLY A 190 11.20 -4.85 0.25
N ALA A 191 11.93 -5.42 1.22
CA ALA A 191 12.28 -4.69 2.44
C ALA A 191 13.19 -3.50 2.15
N THR A 192 14.22 -3.68 1.35
CA THR A 192 15.14 -2.59 0.98
C THR A 192 14.45 -1.54 0.12
N ALA A 193 13.53 -1.95 -0.77
CA ALA A 193 12.74 -1.03 -1.59
C ALA A 193 11.80 -0.15 -0.73
N ASP A 194 11.12 -0.72 0.28
CA ASP A 194 10.27 0.04 1.21
C ASP A 194 11.09 1.06 2.00
N LEU A 195 12.31 0.72 2.42
CA LEU A 195 13.18 1.64 3.16
C LEU A 195 13.65 2.83 2.32
N TRP A 196 13.85 2.64 1.01
CA TRP A 196 14.06 3.77 0.09
C TRP A 196 12.85 4.71 0.08
N SER A 197 11.64 4.15 -0.07
CA SER A 197 10.39 4.93 -0.05
C SER A 197 10.22 5.67 1.27
N CYS A 198 10.56 5.05 2.42
CA CYS A 198 10.61 5.73 3.73
C CYS A 198 11.60 6.90 3.72
N GLY A 199 12.74 6.77 3.05
CA GLY A 199 13.72 7.85 2.88
C GLY A 199 13.17 9.02 2.08
N VAL A 200 12.45 8.75 0.99
CA VAL A 200 11.77 9.79 0.19
C VAL A 200 10.70 10.49 1.05
N ILE A 201 9.91 9.75 1.80
CA ILE A 201 8.88 10.29 2.70
C ILE A 201 9.50 11.19 3.79
N LEU A 202 10.59 10.73 4.44
CA LEU A 202 11.29 11.55 5.43
C LEU A 202 11.84 12.83 4.81
N PHE A 203 12.44 12.74 3.62
CA PHE A 203 12.93 13.91 2.91
C PHE A 203 11.80 14.92 2.65
N ILE A 204 10.64 14.47 2.13
CA ILE A 204 9.50 15.36 1.84
C ILE A 204 8.97 16.00 3.13
N MET A 205 8.86 15.25 4.22
CA MET A 205 8.40 15.78 5.51
C MET A 205 9.28 16.94 5.98
N LEU A 206 10.60 16.83 5.81
CA LEU A 206 11.57 17.80 6.30
C LEU A 206 11.88 18.93 5.29
N ALA A 207 11.90 18.61 4.01
CA ALA A 207 12.25 19.55 2.95
C ALA A 207 11.03 20.31 2.39
N GLY A 208 9.86 19.64 2.32
CA GLY A 208 8.63 20.20 1.74
C GLY A 208 8.52 20.03 0.23
N TYR A 209 9.46 19.31 -0.38
CA TYR A 209 9.48 19.00 -1.82
C TYR A 209 10.11 17.64 -2.06
N LEU A 210 9.92 17.09 -3.27
CA LEU A 210 10.46 15.78 -3.67
C LEU A 210 12.00 15.82 -3.83
N PRO A 211 12.75 14.79 -3.37
CA PRO A 211 14.19 14.72 -3.62
C PRO A 211 14.51 14.51 -5.11
N PHE A 212 13.62 13.80 -5.80
CA PHE A 212 13.74 13.52 -7.24
C PHE A 212 12.47 13.99 -7.93
N ASP A 213 12.61 14.94 -8.85
CA ASP A 213 11.51 15.48 -9.64
C ASP A 213 12.02 15.84 -11.04
N GLU A 214 11.26 15.44 -12.08
CA GLU A 214 11.55 15.71 -13.48
C GLU A 214 10.27 15.70 -14.33
N LEU A 215 10.29 16.47 -15.42
CA LEU A 215 9.15 16.55 -16.33
C LEU A 215 8.86 15.24 -17.07
N THR A 216 9.84 14.37 -17.20
CA THR A 216 9.69 13.07 -17.88
C THR A 216 10.04 11.91 -16.96
N VAL A 217 9.33 10.79 -17.09
CA VAL A 217 9.61 9.57 -16.32
C VAL A 217 11.04 9.07 -16.55
N ILE A 218 11.57 9.19 -17.76
CA ILE A 218 12.94 8.80 -18.10
C ILE A 218 13.95 9.69 -17.35
N GLY A 219 13.72 11.01 -17.32
CA GLY A 219 14.53 11.96 -16.57
C GLY A 219 14.50 11.67 -15.07
N LEU A 220 13.29 11.41 -14.53
CA LEU A 220 13.08 11.04 -13.14
C LEU A 220 13.87 9.76 -12.78
N PHE A 221 13.74 8.70 -13.56
CA PHE A 221 14.45 7.44 -13.33
C PHE A 221 15.97 7.58 -13.43
N LYS A 222 16.46 8.49 -14.30
CA LYS A 222 17.88 8.83 -14.37
C LYS A 222 18.35 9.51 -13.09
N LYS A 223 17.60 10.51 -12.56
CA LYS A 223 17.90 11.16 -11.28
C LYS A 223 17.89 10.19 -10.11
N ILE A 224 16.87 9.34 -10.01
CA ILE A 224 16.78 8.30 -8.99
C ILE A 224 17.99 7.36 -9.06
N SER A 225 18.31 6.86 -10.25
CA SER A 225 19.41 5.90 -10.45
C SER A 225 20.78 6.49 -10.16
N SER A 226 20.99 7.79 -10.36
CA SER A 226 22.21 8.52 -10.02
C SER A 226 22.20 9.10 -8.61
N CYS A 227 21.10 8.94 -7.87
CA CYS A 227 20.88 9.53 -6.54
C CYS A 227 21.16 11.05 -6.50
N ALA A 228 20.73 11.76 -7.56
CA ALA A 228 21.00 13.18 -7.74
C ALA A 228 19.92 14.04 -7.06
N TYR A 229 20.14 14.40 -5.80
CA TYR A 229 19.27 15.29 -5.02
C TYR A 229 20.10 16.27 -4.19
N SER A 230 19.47 17.34 -3.71
CA SER A 230 20.11 18.36 -2.87
C SER A 230 19.43 18.40 -1.51
N LEU A 231 20.23 18.46 -0.46
CA LEU A 231 19.74 18.59 0.91
C LEU A 231 19.59 20.07 1.27
N PRO A 232 18.43 20.49 1.82
CA PRO A 232 18.25 21.87 2.22
C PRO A 232 19.12 22.22 3.44
N PRO A 233 19.62 23.49 3.52
CA PRO A 233 20.59 23.89 4.53
C PRO A 233 20.03 23.99 5.97
N TRP A 234 18.72 23.94 6.13
CA TRP A 234 18.07 24.00 7.45
C TRP A 234 17.97 22.66 8.17
N LEU A 235 18.34 21.55 7.51
CA LEU A 235 18.34 20.22 8.15
C LEU A 235 19.48 20.07 9.13
N SER A 236 19.22 19.41 10.26
CA SER A 236 20.27 19.02 11.18
C SER A 236 21.23 18.01 10.55
N TYR A 237 22.46 18.00 11.01
CA TYR A 237 23.47 17.02 10.54
C TYR A 237 23.00 15.56 10.72
N SER A 238 22.34 15.26 11.83
CA SER A 238 21.81 13.91 12.12
C SER A 238 20.66 13.52 11.18
N ALA A 239 19.78 14.45 10.80
CA ALA A 239 18.73 14.23 9.81
C ALA A 239 19.33 13.95 8.41
N VAL A 240 20.31 14.78 7.99
CA VAL A 240 21.05 14.63 6.73
C VAL A 240 21.68 13.23 6.65
N LYS A 241 22.35 12.81 7.72
CA LYS A 241 23.02 11.50 7.79
C LYS A 241 22.03 10.34 7.67
N LEU A 242 20.86 10.44 8.32
CA LEU A 242 19.84 9.41 8.23
C LEU A 242 19.22 9.33 6.82
N ILE A 243 18.85 10.50 6.22
CA ILE A 243 18.33 10.57 4.85
C ILE A 243 19.33 9.95 3.86
N SER A 244 20.61 10.32 3.96
CA SER A 244 21.65 9.80 3.05
C SER A 244 21.82 8.28 3.15
N ARG A 245 21.61 7.70 4.32
CA ARG A 245 21.66 6.24 4.49
C ARG A 245 20.40 5.53 4.02
N LEU A 246 19.23 6.18 4.09
CA LEU A 246 17.97 5.68 3.56
C LEU A 246 17.96 5.73 2.02
N LEU A 247 18.44 6.84 1.45
CA LEU A 247 18.56 7.06 0.00
C LEU A 247 19.91 6.58 -0.54
N ASP A 248 20.47 5.51 0.01
CA ASP A 248 21.62 4.82 -0.57
C ASP A 248 21.18 4.05 -1.82
N PRO A 249 21.72 4.35 -3.03
CA PRO A 249 21.32 3.69 -4.26
C PRO A 249 21.73 2.21 -4.34
N ASN A 250 22.63 1.76 -3.45
CA ASN A 250 23.00 0.38 -3.30
C ASN A 250 22.17 -0.31 -2.22
N PRO A 251 21.22 -1.22 -2.56
CA PRO A 251 20.36 -1.87 -1.58
C PRO A 251 21.12 -2.73 -0.55
N ARG A 252 22.38 -3.14 -0.86
CA ARG A 252 23.19 -3.96 0.07
C ARG A 252 23.83 -3.14 1.21
N THR A 253 24.02 -1.85 1.01
CA THR A 253 24.61 -0.91 1.99
C THR A 253 23.58 0.03 2.57
N ARG A 254 22.35 0.03 2.01
CA ARG A 254 21.24 0.81 2.53
C ARG A 254 20.95 0.42 3.97
N ILE A 255 20.64 1.42 4.79
CA ILE A 255 20.33 1.24 6.21
C ILE A 255 19.20 0.22 6.43
N THR A 256 19.32 -0.58 7.48
CA THR A 256 18.32 -1.57 7.91
C THR A 256 17.44 -1.02 9.05
N ILE A 257 16.28 -1.65 9.31
CA ILE A 257 15.39 -1.24 10.42
C ILE A 257 16.11 -1.26 11.77
N PRO A 258 16.89 -2.28 12.17
CA PRO A 258 17.65 -2.26 13.42
C PRO A 258 18.63 -1.08 13.49
N GLU A 259 19.29 -0.72 12.40
CA GLU A 259 20.18 0.44 12.36
C GLU A 259 19.42 1.77 12.42
N ILE A 260 18.21 1.88 11.80
CA ILE A 260 17.34 3.07 11.93
C ILE A 260 16.93 3.26 13.39
N ILE A 261 16.46 2.21 14.06
CA ILE A 261 16.07 2.27 15.48
C ILE A 261 17.24 2.71 16.37
N ASN A 262 18.47 2.36 16.00
CA ASN A 262 19.69 2.74 16.71
C ASN A 262 20.27 4.09 16.28
N ASN A 263 19.70 4.76 15.27
CA ASN A 263 20.17 6.03 14.75
C ASN A 263 19.95 7.18 15.76
N GLU A 264 20.91 8.10 15.87
CA GLU A 264 20.88 9.24 16.81
C GLU A 264 19.68 10.18 16.59
N TRP A 265 19.30 10.48 15.34
CA TRP A 265 18.14 11.31 15.03
C TRP A 265 16.83 10.61 15.39
N PHE A 266 16.74 9.31 15.07
CA PHE A 266 15.55 8.51 15.29
C PHE A 266 15.25 8.25 16.77
N LYS A 267 16.29 8.05 17.59
CA LYS A 267 16.17 7.71 19.03
C LYS A 267 15.55 8.79 19.89
N ILE A 268 15.58 10.05 19.47
CA ILE A 268 15.07 11.15 20.29
C ILE A 268 13.58 10.93 20.56
N GLY A 269 13.21 10.74 21.82
CA GLY A 269 11.83 10.48 22.24
C GLY A 269 11.25 9.12 21.82
N TYR A 270 12.04 8.24 21.18
CA TYR A 270 11.57 6.93 20.75
C TYR A 270 11.29 6.01 21.94
N ARG A 271 10.06 5.52 22.01
CA ARG A 271 9.65 4.44 22.91
C ARG A 271 9.21 3.26 22.05
N LYS A 272 9.89 2.13 22.20
CA LYS A 272 9.46 0.90 21.52
C LYS A 272 8.10 0.51 22.09
N ASN A 273 7.06 0.45 21.25
CA ASN A 273 5.75 -0.02 21.68
C ASN A 273 5.85 -1.48 22.13
N GLN A 274 5.78 -1.72 23.44
CA GLN A 274 5.75 -3.07 24.01
C GLN A 274 4.39 -3.75 23.84
N GLU A 275 3.32 -2.98 23.59
CA GLU A 275 1.94 -3.51 23.48
C GLU A 275 1.74 -4.51 22.32
N GLY A 276 2.60 -4.49 21.29
CA GLY A 276 2.55 -5.47 20.21
C GLY A 276 3.21 -6.82 20.54
N LEU A 277 4.02 -6.90 21.59
CA LEU A 277 4.73 -8.12 21.96
C LEU A 277 3.94 -8.97 22.98
N GLU A 278 3.20 -8.36 23.89
CA GLU A 278 2.41 -9.10 24.87
C GLU A 278 1.23 -9.88 24.27
N LYS A 279 0.69 -9.42 23.12
CA LYS A 279 -0.33 -10.17 22.36
C LYS A 279 0.25 -11.33 21.56
N ASN A 280 1.54 -11.32 21.22
CA ASN A 280 2.17 -12.42 20.47
C ASN A 280 2.46 -13.65 21.32
N GLU A 281 2.73 -13.49 22.64
CA GLU A 281 2.84 -14.64 23.55
C GLU A 281 1.50 -15.36 23.75
N ALA A 282 0.38 -14.65 23.56
CA ALA A 282 -0.94 -15.26 23.55
C ALA A 282 -1.21 -16.05 22.25
N ILE A 283 -0.61 -15.67 21.13
CA ILE A 283 -0.78 -16.35 19.83
C ILE A 283 0.08 -17.61 19.76
N GLU A 284 1.27 -17.64 20.34
CA GLU A 284 2.10 -18.86 20.40
C GLU A 284 1.47 -19.96 21.28
N ARG A 285 0.63 -19.62 22.27
CA ARG A 285 -0.15 -20.60 23.05
C ARG A 285 -1.31 -21.25 22.30
N TRP A 286 -1.65 -20.79 21.09
CA TRP A 286 -2.74 -21.34 20.28
C TRP A 286 -2.28 -22.39 19.27
N SER A 287 -0.98 -22.68 19.18
CA SER A 287 -0.43 -23.70 18.28
C SER A 287 -0.56 -25.15 18.79
N GLU A 288 -1.10 -25.37 20.00
CA GLU A 288 -1.28 -26.68 20.61
C GLU A 288 -2.74 -27.03 20.94
N VAL A 289 -3.72 -26.49 20.24
CA VAL A 289 -5.12 -26.88 20.45
C VAL A 289 -5.68 -27.55 19.20
N GLU A 290 -6.05 -28.82 19.42
CA GLU A 290 -6.77 -29.77 18.56
C GLU A 290 -7.59 -29.18 17.41
N GLU A 291 -7.53 -29.87 16.26
CA GLU A 291 -8.38 -29.68 15.07
C GLU A 291 -9.87 -29.59 15.44
N ARG A 292 -10.34 -28.39 15.73
CA ARG A 292 -11.78 -28.07 15.64
C ARG A 292 -12.07 -27.58 14.24
N PRO A 293 -13.27 -27.90 13.67
CA PRO A 293 -13.63 -27.46 12.33
C PRO A 293 -13.47 -25.93 12.24
N ILE A 294 -12.64 -25.50 11.30
CA ILE A 294 -12.38 -24.08 11.00
C ILE A 294 -13.73 -23.42 10.72
N PRO A 295 -14.16 -22.38 11.47
CA PRO A 295 -15.33 -21.63 11.07
C PRO A 295 -15.08 -21.12 9.64
N ALA A 296 -16.06 -21.33 8.74
CA ALA A 296 -15.98 -21.01 7.33
C ALA A 296 -15.35 -19.62 7.16
N ASN A 297 -14.15 -19.57 6.57
CA ASN A 297 -13.48 -18.31 6.31
C ASN A 297 -14.38 -17.47 5.37
N ALA A 298 -14.16 -16.15 5.32
CA ALA A 298 -14.96 -15.25 4.47
C ALA A 298 -15.05 -15.75 3.01
N PHE A 299 -14.09 -16.56 2.57
CA PHE A 299 -14.04 -17.25 1.29
C PHE A 299 -15.09 -18.37 1.19
N GLY A 300 -15.22 -19.20 2.23
CA GLY A 300 -16.26 -20.24 2.30
C GLY A 300 -17.66 -19.62 2.32
N LEU A 301 -17.85 -18.49 3.00
CA LEU A 301 -19.11 -17.76 3.00
C LEU A 301 -19.41 -17.07 1.67
N ILE A 302 -18.40 -16.55 0.97
CA ILE A 302 -18.54 -15.97 -0.37
C ILE A 302 -18.84 -17.05 -1.41
N SER A 303 -18.26 -18.24 -1.29
CA SER A 303 -18.52 -19.39 -2.18
C SER A 303 -19.87 -20.06 -1.90
N MET A 304 -20.39 -19.96 -0.68
CA MET A 304 -21.71 -20.47 -0.28
C MET A 304 -22.88 -19.53 -0.63
N ALA A 305 -22.62 -18.25 -0.91
CA ALA A 305 -23.63 -17.34 -1.46
C ALA A 305 -24.02 -17.82 -2.85
N SER A 306 -25.18 -18.45 -2.94
CA SER A 306 -25.74 -19.19 -4.07
C SER A 306 -25.38 -18.61 -5.43
N GLY A 307 -24.57 -19.34 -6.20
CA GLY A 307 -24.24 -19.08 -7.61
C GLY A 307 -22.82 -18.63 -7.92
N LEU A 308 -21.92 -18.51 -6.95
CA LEU A 308 -20.52 -18.18 -7.20
C LEU A 308 -19.62 -19.38 -6.91
N ASN A 309 -19.33 -20.18 -7.96
CA ASN A 309 -18.31 -21.20 -7.89
C ASN A 309 -16.95 -20.55 -8.22
N LEU A 310 -16.23 -20.12 -7.19
CA LEU A 310 -14.89 -19.54 -7.34
C LEU A 310 -13.84 -20.55 -7.81
N ALA A 311 -14.12 -21.86 -7.71
CA ALA A 311 -13.22 -22.91 -8.22
C ALA A 311 -13.02 -22.79 -9.73
N ASN A 312 -14.01 -22.31 -10.49
CA ASN A 312 -13.88 -22.07 -11.93
C ASN A 312 -13.02 -20.84 -12.28
N PHE A 313 -12.65 -20.00 -11.30
CA PHE A 313 -11.72 -18.88 -11.50
C PHE A 313 -10.25 -19.30 -11.50
N PHE A 314 -9.95 -20.48 -10.99
CA PHE A 314 -8.57 -20.98 -10.85
C PHE A 314 -8.18 -21.99 -11.92
N GLU A 315 -9.09 -22.40 -12.81
CA GLU A 315 -8.77 -23.25 -13.93
C GLU A 315 -8.37 -22.43 -15.17
N THR A 316 -7.12 -22.70 -15.60
CA THR A 316 -6.47 -22.35 -16.86
C THR A 316 -5.79 -20.98 -16.95
N LYS A 317 -4.50 -20.96 -16.56
CA LYS A 317 -3.49 -20.15 -17.20
C LYS A 317 -3.36 -20.57 -18.68
N LYS A 318 -4.00 -19.86 -19.60
CA LYS A 318 -3.52 -19.79 -20.98
C LYS A 318 -2.57 -18.62 -21.07
N GLU A 319 -1.26 -18.88 -20.92
CA GLU A 319 -0.22 -17.92 -21.32
C GLU A 319 -0.35 -17.71 -22.84
N VAL A 320 -0.77 -16.54 -23.25
CA VAL A 320 -0.65 -16.11 -24.64
C VAL A 320 0.73 -15.52 -24.81
N ARG A 321 1.70 -16.32 -25.28
CA ARG A 321 3.01 -15.81 -25.72
C ARG A 321 2.85 -15.20 -27.09
N LEU A 322 2.85 -13.87 -27.16
CA LEU A 322 2.98 -13.14 -28.43
C LEU A 322 4.47 -13.11 -28.81
N VAL A 323 4.85 -13.89 -29.80
CA VAL A 323 6.17 -13.81 -30.40
C VAL A 323 6.06 -12.80 -31.57
N ALA A 324 6.53 -11.58 -31.34
CA ALA A 324 6.58 -10.56 -32.38
C ALA A 324 7.93 -10.67 -33.12
N LYS A 325 7.88 -10.71 -34.45
CA LYS A 325 9.07 -10.67 -35.33
C LYS A 325 9.51 -9.25 -35.68
N SER A 326 8.80 -8.23 -35.19
CA SER A 326 9.05 -6.81 -35.50
C SER A 326 9.87 -6.11 -34.42
N PRO A 327 10.64 -5.07 -34.76
CA PRO A 327 11.39 -4.27 -33.80
C PRO A 327 10.45 -3.66 -32.71
N VAL A 328 10.97 -3.56 -31.50
CA VAL A 328 10.21 -3.11 -30.30
C VAL A 328 9.47 -1.78 -30.53
N LYS A 329 10.04 -0.85 -31.29
CA LYS A 329 9.39 0.43 -31.64
C LYS A 329 8.10 0.28 -32.44
N GLU A 330 8.07 -0.65 -33.41
CA GLU A 330 6.87 -0.91 -34.23
C GLU A 330 5.79 -1.62 -33.43
N LEU A 331 6.17 -2.48 -32.48
CA LEU A 331 5.26 -3.13 -31.57
C LEU A 331 4.55 -2.11 -30.66
N PHE A 332 5.30 -1.15 -30.09
CA PHE A 332 4.72 -0.07 -29.29
C PHE A 332 3.75 0.81 -30.10
N LEU A 333 4.09 1.13 -31.35
CA LEU A 333 3.22 1.92 -32.22
C LEU A 333 1.93 1.17 -32.57
N ALA A 334 2.01 -0.14 -32.77
CA ALA A 334 0.85 -0.99 -33.04
C ALA A 334 -0.07 -1.12 -31.80
N ILE A 335 0.51 -1.24 -30.61
CA ILE A 335 -0.24 -1.26 -29.33
C ILE A 335 -0.91 0.11 -29.09
N GLU A 336 -0.20 1.21 -29.33
CA GLU A 336 -0.75 2.57 -29.21
C GLU A 336 -1.93 2.80 -30.16
N ASN A 337 -1.82 2.36 -31.40
CA ASN A 337 -2.90 2.47 -32.39
C ASN A 337 -4.09 1.57 -32.05
N ALA A 338 -3.85 0.36 -31.56
CA ALA A 338 -4.88 -0.55 -31.10
C ALA A 338 -5.61 -0.01 -29.85
N ALA A 339 -4.90 0.59 -28.90
CA ALA A 339 -5.50 1.22 -27.73
C ALA A 339 -6.38 2.41 -28.09
N LYS A 340 -5.96 3.25 -29.05
CA LYS A 340 -6.77 4.36 -29.59
C LYS A 340 -8.04 3.88 -30.29
N SER A 341 -7.97 2.77 -31.02
CA SER A 341 -9.13 2.22 -31.76
C SER A 341 -10.22 1.64 -30.85
N VAL A 342 -9.89 1.32 -29.58
CA VAL A 342 -10.82 0.78 -28.57
C VAL A 342 -11.19 1.82 -27.50
N GLY A 343 -10.85 3.11 -27.67
CA GLY A 343 -11.24 4.20 -26.76
C GLY A 343 -10.48 4.20 -25.44
N LEU A 344 -9.30 3.58 -25.35
CA LEU A 344 -8.44 3.52 -24.16
C LEU A 344 -7.36 4.63 -24.17
N GLU A 345 -7.75 5.87 -24.44
CA GLU A 345 -6.80 7.00 -24.53
C GLU A 345 -6.01 7.27 -23.23
N GLY A 346 -6.54 6.86 -22.07
CA GLY A 346 -5.84 6.97 -20.78
C GLY A 346 -4.65 6.01 -20.59
N PHE A 347 -4.52 4.97 -21.41
CA PHE A 347 -3.45 3.97 -21.29
C PHE A 347 -2.16 4.37 -22.03
N VAL A 348 -2.26 5.30 -22.95
CA VAL A 348 -1.14 5.77 -23.80
C VAL A 348 -0.15 6.63 -23.01
N GLY A 349 -0.59 7.29 -21.94
CA GLY A 349 0.27 8.07 -21.05
C GLY A 349 1.25 7.24 -20.22
N PHE A 350 1.04 5.93 -20.10
CA PHE A 350 1.90 5.02 -19.31
C PHE A 350 3.04 4.40 -20.14
N LEU A 351 2.98 4.51 -21.48
CA LEU A 351 3.96 3.92 -22.42
C LEU A 351 4.93 4.95 -23.03
N ARG A 352 4.78 6.22 -22.69
CA ARG A 352 5.72 7.30 -23.01
C ARG A 352 6.49 7.68 -21.77
#